data_c7d7ae57c61fa50a64d354a6ef8d2f67
#
_entry.id   c7d7ae57c61fa50a64d354a6ef8d2f67
#
_cell.length_a   1.000
_cell.length_b   1.000
_cell.length_c   1.000
_cell.angle_alpha   90.00
_cell.angle_beta   90.00
_cell.angle_gamma   90.00
#
_symmetry.space_group_name_H-M   'P 1'
#
loop_
_entity.id
_entity.type
_entity.pdbx_description
1 polymer ?
#
loop_
_entity_poly.entity_id
_entity_poly.type
_entity_poly.pdbx_seq_one_letter_code
_entity_poly.pdbx_strand_id
1 'polypeptide(L)'
;IAKRGKAFNMKIIYHSRRRHLQEESMVGATYYPKLEDMLAEADFVVLVPPHTAETDHLMSREQFKAMKPTGIMINAARGPVVDNEALYDALKTGKILRAAIDVTDPEPLPLDSPLFTLENLVIMPHIGSAVVETRRKMFSMAVEQLMMGLRGERIPNCINPQVYK
;
A
#
# COMPACT_ATOMS: atom_id res chain seq x y z
N ILE A 1 -0.84 -11.08 1.61
CA ILE A 1 -2.25 -10.80 1.30
C ILE A 1 -2.80 -11.92 0.41
N ALA A 2 -2.27 -12.17 -0.79
CA ALA A 2 -2.78 -13.13 -1.78
C ALA A 2 -3.03 -14.54 -1.23
N LYS A 3 -2.08 -15.12 -0.47
CA LYS A 3 -2.25 -16.44 0.18
C LYS A 3 -3.47 -16.47 1.12
N ARG A 4 -3.73 -15.38 1.84
CA ARG A 4 -4.91 -15.27 2.72
C ARG A 4 -6.20 -15.11 1.93
N GLY A 5 -6.20 -14.27 0.88
CA GLY A 5 -7.36 -14.14 -0.02
C GLY A 5 -7.74 -15.48 -0.66
N LYS A 6 -6.75 -16.27 -1.11
CA LYS A 6 -7.01 -17.61 -1.64
C LYS A 6 -7.71 -18.53 -0.63
N ALA A 7 -7.36 -18.44 0.66
CA ALA A 7 -8.02 -19.23 1.72
C ALA A 7 -9.50 -18.86 1.91
N PHE A 8 -9.91 -17.67 1.48
CA PHE A 8 -11.31 -17.23 1.40
C PHE A 8 -11.96 -17.49 0.02
N ASN A 9 -11.34 -18.31 -0.82
CA ASN A 9 -11.79 -18.61 -2.18
C ASN A 9 -11.89 -17.37 -3.11
N MET A 10 -11.13 -16.33 -2.83
CA MET A 10 -11.09 -15.15 -3.68
C MET A 10 -10.27 -15.42 -4.95
N LYS A 11 -10.73 -14.92 -6.09
CA LYS A 11 -9.92 -14.82 -7.32
C LYS A 11 -8.82 -13.78 -7.07
N ILE A 12 -7.56 -14.18 -7.20
CA ILE A 12 -6.43 -13.29 -7.02
C ILE A 12 -5.99 -12.73 -8.37
N ILE A 13 -6.04 -11.43 -8.49
CA ILE A 13 -5.52 -10.68 -9.64
C ILE A 13 -4.51 -9.67 -9.16
N TYR A 14 -3.54 -9.31 -10.00
CA TYR A 14 -2.54 -8.32 -9.61
C TYR A 14 -1.98 -7.55 -10.80
N HIS A 15 -1.52 -6.34 -10.51
CA HIS A 15 -0.71 -5.50 -11.37
C HIS A 15 0.62 -5.18 -10.68
N SER A 16 1.70 -5.19 -11.42
CA SER A 16 3.03 -4.73 -10.98
C SER A 16 3.92 -4.47 -12.19
N ARG A 17 5.03 -3.76 -12.00
CA ARG A 17 6.02 -3.45 -13.05
C ARG A 17 6.59 -4.69 -13.74
N ARG A 18 6.65 -5.81 -13.04
CA ARG A 18 7.17 -7.08 -13.56
C ARG A 18 6.20 -8.19 -13.22
N ARG A 19 6.08 -9.15 -14.12
CA ARG A 19 5.32 -10.35 -13.87
C ARG A 19 6.10 -11.30 -12.96
N HIS A 20 5.43 -11.95 -12.02
CA HIS A 20 6.00 -12.81 -10.99
C HIS A 20 5.47 -14.24 -11.13
N LEU A 21 5.97 -14.99 -12.16
CA LEU A 21 5.44 -16.30 -12.56
C LEU A 21 5.48 -17.34 -11.42
N GLN A 22 6.52 -17.32 -10.60
CA GLN A 22 6.64 -18.28 -9.49
C GLN A 22 5.57 -18.02 -8.43
N GLU A 23 5.39 -16.77 -8.04
CA GLU A 23 4.39 -16.35 -7.06
C GLU A 23 2.97 -16.54 -7.59
N GLU A 24 2.74 -16.28 -8.88
CA GLU A 24 1.46 -16.56 -9.54
C GLU A 24 1.05 -18.02 -9.37
N SER A 25 1.97 -18.96 -9.66
CA SER A 25 1.68 -20.39 -9.54
C SER A 25 1.36 -20.82 -8.12
N MET A 26 2.00 -20.21 -7.11
CA MET A 26 1.77 -20.53 -5.69
C MET A 26 0.37 -20.16 -5.19
N VAL A 27 -0.21 -19.10 -5.72
CA VAL A 27 -1.51 -18.59 -5.25
C VAL A 27 -2.61 -18.64 -6.32
N GLY A 28 -2.27 -19.04 -7.56
CA GLY A 28 -3.20 -19.03 -8.67
C GLY A 28 -3.59 -17.62 -9.09
N ALA A 29 -2.65 -16.65 -9.03
CA ALA A 29 -2.93 -15.27 -9.37
C ALA A 29 -2.88 -15.04 -10.88
N THR A 30 -3.65 -14.06 -11.36
CA THR A 30 -3.64 -13.60 -12.76
C THR A 30 -3.00 -12.23 -12.86
N TYR A 31 -2.00 -12.11 -13.73
CA TYR A 31 -1.31 -10.84 -13.99
C TYR A 31 -2.09 -9.98 -14.99
N TYR A 32 -2.19 -8.70 -14.69
CA TYR A 32 -2.73 -7.67 -15.57
C TYR A 32 -1.63 -6.68 -15.95
N PRO A 33 -1.27 -6.55 -17.23
CA PRO A 33 -0.25 -5.59 -17.69
C PRO A 33 -0.72 -4.14 -17.58
N LYS A 34 -2.03 -3.89 -17.63
CA LYS A 34 -2.63 -2.57 -17.44
C LYS A 34 -3.39 -2.52 -16.13
N LEU A 35 -3.16 -1.45 -15.37
CA LEU A 35 -3.79 -1.25 -14.06
C LEU A 35 -5.31 -1.12 -14.19
N GLU A 36 -5.77 -0.34 -15.15
CA GLU A 36 -7.20 -0.06 -15.36
C GLU A 36 -8.00 -1.33 -15.68
N ASP A 37 -7.42 -2.26 -16.47
CA ASP A 37 -8.07 -3.54 -16.78
C ASP A 37 -8.24 -4.40 -15.50
N MET A 38 -7.24 -4.37 -14.61
CA MET A 38 -7.33 -5.03 -13.30
C MET A 38 -8.39 -4.36 -12.42
N LEU A 39 -8.40 -3.03 -12.37
CA LEU A 39 -9.33 -2.26 -11.52
C LEU A 39 -10.79 -2.50 -11.92
N ALA A 40 -11.07 -2.67 -13.21
CA ALA A 40 -12.41 -2.97 -13.72
C ALA A 40 -12.97 -4.32 -13.26
N GLU A 41 -12.09 -5.28 -12.91
CA GLU A 41 -12.50 -6.60 -12.42
C GLU A 41 -12.42 -6.73 -10.88
N ALA A 42 -11.65 -5.87 -10.21
CA ALA A 42 -11.40 -5.98 -8.78
C ALA A 42 -12.62 -5.59 -7.94
N ASP A 43 -12.94 -6.42 -6.94
CA ASP A 43 -13.87 -6.05 -5.86
C ASP A 43 -13.13 -5.42 -4.68
N PHE A 44 -11.88 -5.85 -4.44
CA PHE A 44 -10.98 -5.30 -3.44
C PHE A 44 -9.66 -4.92 -4.09
N VAL A 45 -9.27 -3.65 -3.99
CA VAL A 45 -7.99 -3.12 -4.47
C VAL A 45 -7.10 -2.83 -3.28
N VAL A 46 -5.99 -3.58 -3.13
CA VAL A 46 -5.06 -3.40 -2.03
C VAL A 46 -3.73 -2.86 -2.55
N LEU A 47 -3.39 -1.65 -2.14
CA LEU A 47 -2.18 -0.96 -2.54
C LEU A 47 -1.03 -1.31 -1.58
N VAL A 48 0.05 -1.87 -2.13
CA VAL A 48 1.27 -2.21 -1.38
C VAL A 48 2.56 -1.90 -2.16
N PRO A 49 2.59 -1.01 -3.18
CA PRO A 49 3.82 -0.64 -3.84
C PRO A 49 4.67 0.26 -2.94
N PRO A 50 6.00 0.33 -3.13
CA PRO A 50 6.79 1.42 -2.58
C PRO A 50 6.37 2.74 -3.23
N HIS A 51 6.50 3.86 -2.52
CA HIS A 51 6.35 5.18 -3.12
C HIS A 51 7.60 5.53 -3.94
N THR A 52 7.41 5.84 -5.20
CA THR A 52 8.43 6.27 -6.17
C THR A 52 7.79 7.31 -7.11
N ALA A 53 8.56 7.92 -7.98
CA ALA A 53 8.01 8.85 -8.98
C ALA A 53 6.93 8.20 -9.87
N GLU A 54 7.06 6.89 -10.16
CA GLU A 54 6.09 6.15 -10.99
C GLU A 54 4.83 5.73 -10.22
N THR A 55 4.87 5.72 -8.89
CA THR A 55 3.74 5.33 -8.04
C THR A 55 3.15 6.50 -7.27
N ASP A 56 3.68 7.69 -7.47
CA ASP A 56 3.10 8.93 -6.97
C ASP A 56 1.75 9.15 -7.65
N HIS A 57 0.70 9.33 -6.84
CA HIS A 57 -0.68 9.42 -7.32
C HIS A 57 -1.09 8.28 -8.28
N LEU A 58 -0.55 7.05 -8.04
CA LEU A 58 -0.90 5.87 -8.82
C LEU A 58 -2.42 5.64 -8.87
N MET A 59 -3.12 5.96 -7.77
CA MET A 59 -4.57 6.00 -7.71
C MET A 59 -5.04 7.45 -7.76
N SER A 60 -5.47 7.87 -8.93
CA SER A 60 -6.01 9.19 -9.22
C SER A 60 -7.42 9.09 -9.83
N ARG A 61 -7.96 10.18 -10.34
CA ARG A 61 -9.34 10.25 -10.90
C ARG A 61 -9.62 9.17 -11.94
N GLU A 62 -8.67 8.90 -12.84
CA GLU A 62 -8.85 7.91 -13.91
C GLU A 62 -8.87 6.48 -13.36
N GLN A 63 -8.02 6.17 -12.37
CA GLN A 63 -8.00 4.86 -11.75
C GLN A 63 -9.28 4.61 -10.92
N PHE A 64 -9.74 5.60 -10.16
CA PHE A 64 -11.03 5.47 -9.47
C PHE A 64 -12.20 5.32 -10.46
N LYS A 65 -12.15 6.00 -11.60
CA LYS A 65 -13.16 5.86 -12.66
C LYS A 65 -13.18 4.45 -13.28
N ALA A 66 -12.04 3.77 -13.32
CA ALA A 66 -11.94 2.40 -13.81
C ALA A 66 -12.47 1.36 -12.80
N MET A 67 -12.51 1.67 -11.49
CA MET A 67 -13.02 0.76 -10.47
C MET A 67 -14.53 0.51 -10.58
N LYS A 68 -14.94 -0.66 -10.09
CA LYS A 68 -16.38 -0.96 -9.90
C LYS A 68 -17.02 0.00 -8.89
N PRO A 69 -18.29 0.38 -9.05
CA PRO A 69 -19.04 1.15 -8.04
C PRO A 69 -19.15 0.41 -6.70
N THR A 70 -19.07 -0.92 -6.71
CA THR A 70 -19.06 -1.77 -5.50
C THR A 70 -17.64 -2.02 -4.97
N GLY A 71 -16.62 -1.47 -5.62
CA GLY A 71 -15.21 -1.68 -5.29
C GLY A 71 -14.81 -1.04 -3.96
N ILE A 72 -13.91 -1.71 -3.26
CA ILE A 72 -13.32 -1.23 -2.00
C ILE A 72 -11.82 -1.07 -2.19
N MET A 73 -11.29 0.12 -1.89
CA MET A 73 -9.85 0.40 -1.96
C MET A 73 -9.21 0.40 -0.58
N ILE A 74 -8.05 -0.23 -0.45
CA ILE A 74 -7.25 -0.26 0.78
C ILE A 74 -5.84 0.27 0.49
N ASN A 75 -5.42 1.35 1.14
CA ASN A 75 -4.05 1.83 1.06
C ASN A 75 -3.25 1.44 2.31
N ALA A 76 -2.40 0.44 2.18
CA ALA A 76 -1.44 0.01 3.18
C ALA A 76 0.01 0.19 2.69
N ALA A 77 0.23 1.10 1.74
CA ALA A 77 1.51 1.42 1.13
C ALA A 77 2.12 2.70 1.73
N ARG A 78 1.88 3.84 1.06
CA ARG A 78 2.26 5.20 1.49
C ARG A 78 1.15 6.18 1.06
N GLY A 79 0.99 7.27 1.81
CA GLY A 79 -0.01 8.29 1.54
C GLY A 79 0.00 8.79 0.10
N PRO A 80 1.12 9.30 -0.42
CA PRO A 80 1.22 9.86 -1.77
C PRO A 80 0.94 8.89 -2.93
N VAL A 81 0.77 7.59 -2.66
CA VAL A 81 0.31 6.63 -3.71
C VAL A 81 -1.13 6.90 -4.15
N VAL A 82 -1.89 7.60 -3.33
CA VAL A 82 -3.29 7.96 -3.59
C VAL A 82 -3.43 9.48 -3.59
N ASP A 83 -4.01 10.02 -4.66
CA ASP A 83 -4.44 11.41 -4.71
C ASP A 83 -5.65 11.61 -3.77
N ASN A 84 -5.47 12.38 -2.71
CA ASN A 84 -6.48 12.62 -1.68
C ASN A 84 -7.74 13.32 -2.21
N GLU A 85 -7.60 14.25 -3.16
CA GLU A 85 -8.74 14.93 -3.77
C GLU A 85 -9.55 13.95 -4.63
N ALA A 86 -8.86 13.14 -5.42
CA ALA A 86 -9.50 12.12 -6.23
C ALA A 86 -10.20 11.06 -5.38
N LEU A 87 -9.59 10.66 -4.24
CA LEU A 87 -10.20 9.75 -3.28
C LEU A 87 -11.46 10.35 -2.66
N TYR A 88 -11.38 11.61 -2.21
CA TYR A 88 -12.52 12.33 -1.65
C TYR A 88 -13.70 12.37 -2.63
N ASP A 89 -13.43 12.79 -3.87
CA ASP A 89 -14.46 12.87 -4.92
C ASP A 89 -15.07 11.50 -5.22
N ALA A 90 -14.23 10.47 -5.34
CA ALA A 90 -14.69 9.10 -5.64
C ALA A 90 -15.61 8.54 -4.55
N LEU A 91 -15.29 8.79 -3.28
CA LEU A 91 -16.11 8.35 -2.15
C LEU A 91 -17.38 9.19 -1.99
N LYS A 92 -17.28 10.51 -2.09
CA LYS A 92 -18.41 11.43 -1.93
C LYS A 92 -19.46 11.25 -3.02
N THR A 93 -19.03 10.97 -4.24
CA THR A 93 -19.94 10.74 -5.37
C THR A 93 -20.43 9.29 -5.49
N GLY A 94 -19.96 8.39 -4.63
CA GLY A 94 -20.28 6.96 -4.70
C GLY A 94 -19.67 6.26 -5.92
N LYS A 95 -18.60 6.81 -6.49
CA LYS A 95 -17.90 6.18 -7.62
C LYS A 95 -17.25 4.85 -7.22
N ILE A 96 -16.78 4.75 -5.97
CA ILE A 96 -16.43 3.50 -5.30
C ILE A 96 -17.24 3.37 -4.00
N LEU A 97 -17.41 2.16 -3.53
CA LEU A 97 -18.25 1.90 -2.37
C LEU A 97 -17.62 2.42 -1.07
N ARG A 98 -16.37 2.04 -0.80
CA ARG A 98 -15.65 2.35 0.44
C ARG A 98 -14.15 2.42 0.21
N ALA A 99 -13.44 3.01 1.18
CA ALA A 99 -12.00 2.89 1.27
C ALA A 99 -11.53 2.72 2.72
N ALA A 100 -10.31 2.19 2.88
CA ALA A 100 -9.56 2.17 4.13
C ALA A 100 -8.11 2.59 3.86
N ILE A 101 -7.58 3.51 4.68
CA ILE A 101 -6.20 3.99 4.56
C ILE A 101 -5.49 3.89 5.90
N ASP A 102 -4.32 3.26 5.93
CA ASP A 102 -3.43 3.23 7.11
C ASP A 102 -2.33 4.29 7.01
N VAL A 103 -2.27 4.99 5.90
CA VAL A 103 -1.25 6.00 5.58
C VAL A 103 -1.90 7.20 4.89
N THR A 104 -1.41 8.40 5.16
CA THR A 104 -1.98 9.66 4.68
C THR A 104 -0.92 10.55 4.04
N ASP A 105 -1.35 11.59 3.33
CA ASP A 105 -0.51 12.65 2.79
C ASP A 105 -1.19 14.01 3.00
N PRO A 106 -0.62 14.93 3.82
CA PRO A 106 0.54 14.70 4.70
C PRO A 106 0.22 13.69 5.83
N GLU A 107 1.26 13.21 6.50
CA GLU A 107 1.14 12.33 7.65
C GLU A 107 1.77 13.01 8.89
N PRO A 108 0.99 13.31 9.96
CA PRO A 108 -0.44 13.05 10.12
C PRO A 108 -1.33 13.93 9.23
N LEU A 109 -2.54 13.43 8.95
CA LEU A 109 -3.54 14.18 8.20
C LEU A 109 -4.03 15.40 9.00
N PRO A 110 -4.13 16.61 8.41
CA PRO A 110 -4.65 17.80 9.07
C PRO A 110 -6.07 17.59 9.60
N LEU A 111 -6.38 18.13 10.78
CA LEU A 111 -7.67 17.93 11.44
C LEU A 111 -8.86 18.51 10.67
N ASP A 112 -8.62 19.49 9.80
CA ASP A 112 -9.61 20.11 8.93
C ASP A 112 -9.73 19.41 7.56
N SER A 113 -9.06 18.28 7.37
CA SER A 113 -9.12 17.52 6.14
C SER A 113 -10.56 17.08 5.83
N PRO A 114 -11.05 17.31 4.60
CA PRO A 114 -12.38 16.88 4.20
C PRO A 114 -12.56 15.35 4.23
N LEU A 115 -11.48 14.59 4.20
CA LEU A 115 -11.52 13.12 4.31
C LEU A 115 -12.18 12.65 5.62
N PHE A 116 -12.07 13.41 6.71
CA PHE A 116 -12.74 13.08 7.98
C PHE A 116 -14.28 13.22 7.93
N THR A 117 -14.82 13.87 6.91
CA THR A 117 -16.27 14.02 6.75
C THR A 117 -16.94 12.84 6.06
N LEU A 118 -16.17 11.86 5.59
CA LEU A 118 -16.66 10.73 4.80
C LEU A 118 -17.01 9.53 5.70
N GLU A 119 -18.28 9.10 5.66
CA GLU A 119 -18.77 7.92 6.42
C GLU A 119 -18.31 6.57 5.82
N ASN A 120 -17.89 6.59 4.56
CA ASN A 120 -17.44 5.40 3.83
C ASN A 120 -15.90 5.31 3.70
N LEU A 121 -15.16 6.07 4.54
CA LEU A 121 -13.71 6.02 4.66
C LEU A 121 -13.30 5.62 6.07
N VAL A 122 -12.46 4.61 6.20
CA VAL A 122 -11.77 4.25 7.46
C VAL A 122 -10.35 4.77 7.40
N ILE A 123 -9.96 5.58 8.39
CA ILE A 123 -8.60 6.13 8.51
C ILE A 123 -7.95 5.52 9.76
N MET A 124 -6.79 4.90 9.59
CA MET A 124 -5.97 4.32 10.66
C MET A 124 -4.66 5.10 10.77
N PRO A 125 -4.09 5.24 11.97
CA PRO A 125 -2.91 6.09 12.20
C PRO A 125 -1.58 5.35 12.01
N HIS A 126 -1.35 4.75 10.84
CA HIS A 126 -0.14 4.02 10.44
C HIS A 126 0.22 2.91 11.44
N ILE A 127 -0.70 2.00 11.67
CA ILE A 127 -0.60 0.96 12.68
C ILE A 127 -0.31 -0.44 12.13
N GLY A 128 0.01 -0.57 10.84
CA GLY A 128 0.32 -1.86 10.21
C GLY A 128 1.44 -2.66 10.88
N SER A 129 2.37 -1.97 11.58
CA SER A 129 3.42 -2.60 12.38
C SER A 129 3.21 -2.48 13.90
N ALA A 130 2.05 -2.02 14.38
CA ALA A 130 1.79 -1.70 15.80
C ALA A 130 1.50 -2.95 16.64
N VAL A 131 2.38 -3.95 16.55
CA VAL A 131 2.39 -5.17 17.37
C VAL A 131 3.66 -5.15 18.23
N VAL A 132 3.54 -5.49 19.50
CA VAL A 132 4.66 -5.39 20.48
C VAL A 132 5.91 -6.13 19.98
N GLU A 133 5.77 -7.36 19.52
CA GLU A 133 6.86 -8.17 19.02
C GLU A 133 7.53 -7.55 17.77
N THR A 134 6.71 -7.04 16.85
CA THR A 134 7.22 -6.39 15.63
C THR A 134 7.99 -5.12 15.97
N ARG A 135 7.43 -4.26 16.83
CA ARG A 135 8.09 -3.01 17.26
C ARG A 135 9.38 -3.28 18.03
N ARG A 136 9.38 -4.27 18.93
CA ARG A 136 10.62 -4.70 19.63
C ARG A 136 11.69 -5.15 18.65
N LYS A 137 11.33 -6.00 17.68
CA LYS A 137 12.27 -6.48 16.66
C LYS A 137 12.84 -5.34 15.82
N MET A 138 11.99 -4.43 15.36
CA MET A 138 12.43 -3.24 14.61
C MET A 138 13.42 -2.41 15.41
N PHE A 139 13.12 -2.14 16.70
CA PHE A 139 13.98 -1.38 17.59
C PHE A 139 15.31 -2.09 17.84
N SER A 140 15.28 -3.39 18.19
CA SER A 140 16.50 -4.18 18.43
C SER A 140 17.40 -4.20 17.21
N MET A 141 16.86 -4.42 16.02
CA MET A 141 17.64 -4.41 14.78
C MET A 141 18.27 -3.03 14.52
N ALA A 142 17.55 -1.94 14.77
CA ALA A 142 18.11 -0.61 14.61
C ALA A 142 19.26 -0.34 15.59
N VAL A 143 19.10 -0.72 16.85
CA VAL A 143 20.16 -0.58 17.88
C VAL A 143 21.37 -1.44 17.54
N GLU A 144 21.18 -2.70 17.19
CA GLU A 144 22.26 -3.62 16.79
C GLU A 144 23.06 -3.04 15.63
N GLN A 145 22.39 -2.58 14.58
CA GLN A 145 23.07 -2.00 13.42
C GLN A 145 23.79 -0.67 13.75
N LEU A 146 23.21 0.15 14.62
CA LEU A 146 23.89 1.35 15.12
C LEU A 146 25.18 0.98 15.87
N MET A 147 25.11 -0.02 16.76
CA MET A 147 26.29 -0.48 17.51
C MET A 147 27.38 -1.06 16.61
N MET A 148 26.98 -1.81 15.56
CA MET A 148 27.94 -2.29 14.56
C MET A 148 28.61 -1.12 13.84
N GLY A 149 27.84 -0.12 13.40
CA GLY A 149 28.40 1.07 12.75
C GLY A 149 29.37 1.85 13.63
N LEU A 150 29.04 2.02 14.92
CA LEU A 150 29.93 2.68 15.90
C LEU A 150 31.24 1.92 16.15
N ARG A 151 31.25 0.59 15.96
CA ARG A 151 32.45 -0.25 16.04
C ARG A 151 33.25 -0.31 14.74
N GLY A 152 32.78 0.35 13.68
CA GLY A 152 33.37 0.26 12.34
C GLY A 152 33.10 -1.06 11.62
N GLU A 153 32.14 -1.85 12.11
CA GLU A 153 31.72 -3.12 11.49
C GLU A 153 30.78 -2.87 10.30
N ARG A 154 30.77 -3.81 9.34
CA ARG A 154 29.87 -3.72 8.18
C ARG A 154 28.43 -4.00 8.59
N ILE A 155 27.53 -3.06 8.33
CA ILE A 155 26.10 -3.17 8.63
C ILE A 155 25.43 -4.05 7.55
N PRO A 156 24.77 -5.18 7.91
CA PRO A 156 24.20 -6.12 6.94
C PRO A 156 23.15 -5.52 6.01
N ASN A 157 22.30 -4.62 6.54
CA ASN A 157 21.19 -4.00 5.80
C ASN A 157 21.50 -2.57 5.33
N CYS A 158 22.79 -2.27 5.05
CA CYS A 158 23.19 -0.96 4.55
C CYS A 158 22.62 -0.75 3.14
N ILE A 159 21.79 0.29 2.95
CA ILE A 159 21.15 0.62 1.67
C ILE A 159 22.12 1.26 0.67
N ASN A 160 23.25 1.78 1.14
CA ASN A 160 24.33 2.37 0.32
C ASN A 160 25.66 1.68 0.60
N PRO A 161 25.83 0.38 0.32
CA PRO A 161 27.00 -0.41 0.69
C PRO A 161 28.32 0.07 0.08
N GLN A 162 28.28 0.94 -0.92
CA GLN A 162 29.45 1.59 -1.51
C GLN A 162 30.20 2.51 -0.54
N VAL A 163 29.64 2.84 0.63
CA VAL A 163 30.36 3.58 1.69
C VAL A 163 31.45 2.75 2.37
N TYR A 164 31.35 1.43 2.28
CA TYR A 164 32.38 0.52 2.73
C TYR A 164 33.40 0.28 1.59
N LYS A 165 34.44 1.10 1.56
CA LYS A 165 35.54 0.95 0.63
C LYS A 165 36.56 -0.08 1.12
#